data_93e61effbce34436881efd548f293cf9
#
_entry.id   93e61effbce34436881efd548f293cf9
#
_cell.length_a   1.000
_cell.length_b   1.000
_cell.length_c   1.000
_cell.angle_alpha   90.00
_cell.angle_beta   90.00
_cell.angle_gamma   90.00
#
_symmetry.space_group_name_H-M   'P 1'
#
loop_
_entity.id
_entity.type
_entity.pdbx_description
1 polymer ?
#
loop_
_entity_poly.entity_id
_entity_poly.type
_entity_poly.pdbx_seq_one_letter_code
_entity_poly.pdbx_strand_id
1 'polypeptide(L)'
;LTLSLENATSGTYCLDDSTPVKFTGTTSIRIGSDYKPGETINLTVTATDGVKTSSMVYKYAKSTAQESGVYVFFNPANKKGWSAPYQVYIFDETTNKGTVYKNANWPGEAMTLDPATGYYYYEVPKSSSISADEDDENQAASDFDLSTSANTRVIIFEKGGEQYPGRTGTPISLNG
;
A
#
# COMPACT_ATOMS: atom_id res chain seq x y z
N LEU A 1 -3.18 -13.85 9.55
CA LEU A 1 -2.29 -15.01 9.56
C LEU A 1 -3.00 -16.20 10.19
N THR A 2 -2.82 -17.39 9.61
CA THR A 2 -3.33 -18.65 10.15
C THR A 2 -2.19 -19.50 10.68
N LEU A 3 -2.32 -20.01 11.88
CA LEU A 3 -1.43 -20.99 12.50
C LEU A 3 -2.10 -22.35 12.52
N SER A 4 -1.41 -23.39 12.07
CA SER A 4 -1.87 -24.78 12.11
C SER A 4 -0.83 -25.65 12.81
N LEU A 5 -1.29 -26.56 13.65
CA LEU A 5 -0.43 -27.55 14.30
C LEU A 5 -0.41 -28.84 13.49
N GLU A 6 0.78 -29.29 13.13
CA GLU A 6 1.04 -30.61 12.56
C GLU A 6 1.93 -31.40 13.52
N ASN A 7 1.56 -32.63 13.83
CA ASN A 7 2.28 -33.49 14.77
C ASN A 7 2.50 -32.88 16.18
N ALA A 8 1.57 -32.00 16.60
CA ALA A 8 1.56 -31.38 17.91
C ALA A 8 0.14 -31.36 18.46
N THR A 9 -0.02 -31.50 19.77
CA THR A 9 -1.32 -31.57 20.46
C THR A 9 -1.83 -30.20 20.89
N SER A 10 -0.92 -29.27 21.17
CA SER A 10 -1.24 -27.90 21.56
C SER A 10 -0.13 -26.94 21.23
N GLY A 11 -0.46 -25.66 21.17
CA GLY A 11 0.50 -24.59 20.98
C GLY A 11 0.13 -23.34 21.77
N THR A 12 1.07 -22.41 21.80
CA THR A 12 0.85 -21.04 22.26
C THR A 12 1.42 -20.08 21.25
N TYR A 13 0.87 -18.89 21.18
CA TYR A 13 1.47 -17.77 20.44
C TYR A 13 1.43 -16.50 21.29
N CYS A 14 2.38 -15.61 21.06
CA CYS A 14 2.35 -14.24 21.58
C CYS A 14 2.98 -13.28 20.56
N LEU A 15 2.52 -12.03 20.60
CA LEU A 15 3.14 -10.91 19.88
C LEU A 15 4.01 -10.15 20.86
N ASP A 16 5.29 -9.99 20.52
CA ASP A 16 6.31 -9.41 21.39
C ASP A 16 6.28 -10.04 22.80
N ASP A 17 6.19 -9.23 23.85
CA ASP A 17 6.15 -9.67 25.25
C ASP A 17 4.73 -9.84 25.80
N SER A 18 3.71 -9.97 24.92
CA SER A 18 2.34 -10.18 25.37
C SER A 18 2.13 -11.54 26.03
N THR A 19 1.06 -11.66 26.81
CA THR A 19 0.70 -12.94 27.43
C THR A 19 0.43 -14.00 26.36
N PRO A 20 1.10 -15.19 26.44
CA PRO A 20 0.88 -16.24 25.45
C PRO A 20 -0.56 -16.76 25.43
N VAL A 21 -1.13 -16.85 24.22
CA VAL A 21 -2.47 -17.38 23.98
C VAL A 21 -2.37 -18.83 23.55
N LYS A 22 -3.12 -19.72 24.22
CA LYS A 22 -3.16 -21.15 23.90
C LYS A 22 -4.08 -21.44 22.72
N PHE A 23 -3.71 -22.43 21.89
CA PHE A 23 -4.56 -22.92 20.81
C PHE A 23 -4.34 -24.42 20.56
N THR A 24 -5.31 -25.04 19.89
CA THR A 24 -5.25 -26.43 19.42
C THR A 24 -5.72 -26.45 17.96
N GLY A 25 -5.15 -27.35 17.14
CA GLY A 25 -5.50 -27.44 15.72
C GLY A 25 -5.11 -26.17 14.96
N THR A 26 -6.09 -25.43 14.44
CA THR A 26 -5.88 -24.23 13.63
C THR A 26 -6.48 -23.01 14.31
N THR A 27 -5.74 -21.88 14.28
CA THR A 27 -6.22 -20.58 14.76
C THR A 27 -5.85 -19.47 13.80
N SER A 28 -6.65 -18.42 13.76
CA SER A 28 -6.37 -17.21 13.00
C SER A 28 -6.04 -16.06 13.92
N ILE A 29 -4.98 -15.34 13.62
CA ILE A 29 -4.52 -14.18 14.39
C ILE A 29 -4.41 -12.95 13.49
N ARG A 30 -4.71 -11.79 14.04
CA ARG A 30 -4.46 -10.50 13.39
C ARG A 30 -3.12 -9.97 13.87
N ILE A 31 -2.25 -9.58 12.94
CA ILE A 31 -0.93 -9.01 13.24
C ILE A 31 -0.90 -7.58 12.77
N GLY A 32 -0.39 -6.68 13.62
CA GLY A 32 -0.08 -5.31 13.22
C GLY A 32 -1.20 -4.29 13.41
N SER A 33 -2.41 -4.65 13.91
CA SER A 33 -3.49 -3.68 14.15
C SER A 33 -3.09 -2.58 15.15
N ASP A 34 -2.31 -2.93 16.16
CA ASP A 34 -1.97 -2.06 17.29
C ASP A 34 -0.56 -1.46 17.17
N TYR A 35 0.09 -1.67 16.03
CA TYR A 35 1.47 -1.24 15.78
C TYR A 35 1.49 -0.04 14.83
N LYS A 36 2.46 0.84 15.05
CA LYS A 36 2.69 1.98 14.17
C LYS A 36 3.47 1.57 12.92
N PRO A 37 3.30 2.29 11.81
CA PRO A 37 4.13 2.08 10.63
C PRO A 37 5.64 2.14 10.96
N GLY A 38 6.40 1.19 10.43
CA GLY A 38 7.84 1.05 10.66
C GLY A 38 8.20 0.22 11.90
N GLU A 39 7.26 -0.11 12.78
CA GLU A 39 7.54 -0.98 13.93
C GLU A 39 7.74 -2.43 13.50
N THR A 40 8.62 -3.13 14.23
CA THR A 40 8.83 -4.57 14.07
C THR A 40 8.01 -5.31 15.10
N ILE A 41 7.39 -6.40 14.68
CA ILE A 41 6.52 -7.26 15.48
C ILE A 41 7.18 -8.63 15.51
N ASN A 42 7.38 -9.20 16.71
CA ASN A 42 7.87 -10.55 16.86
C ASN A 42 6.69 -11.46 17.22
N LEU A 43 6.38 -12.42 16.36
CA LEU A 43 5.43 -13.48 16.66
C LEU A 43 6.21 -14.70 17.18
N THR A 44 6.09 -15.02 18.45
CA THR A 44 6.62 -16.26 19.02
C THR A 44 5.53 -17.33 18.99
N VAL A 45 5.83 -18.46 18.38
CA VAL A 45 4.95 -19.64 18.35
C VAL A 45 5.66 -20.81 19.01
N THR A 46 4.99 -21.46 19.95
CA THR A 46 5.48 -22.66 20.61
C THR A 46 4.48 -23.79 20.38
N ALA A 47 4.95 -24.96 20.03
CA ALA A 47 4.13 -26.16 19.82
C ALA A 47 4.68 -27.33 20.64
N THR A 48 3.79 -28.19 21.15
CA THR A 48 4.17 -29.38 21.92
C THR A 48 3.26 -30.56 21.60
N ASP A 49 3.85 -31.76 21.59
CA ASP A 49 3.15 -33.05 21.56
C ASP A 49 2.91 -33.65 22.96
N GLY A 50 3.30 -32.93 24.01
CA GLY A 50 3.26 -33.37 25.40
C GLY A 50 4.58 -33.98 25.91
N VAL A 51 5.49 -34.31 25.01
CA VAL A 51 6.82 -34.84 25.31
C VAL A 51 7.93 -33.92 24.89
N LYS A 52 7.79 -33.36 23.67
CA LYS A 52 8.72 -32.41 23.08
C LYS A 52 8.06 -31.07 22.85
N THR A 53 8.84 -30.03 22.99
CA THR A 53 8.40 -28.64 22.70
C THR A 53 9.35 -28.00 21.73
N SER A 54 8.79 -27.32 20.74
CA SER A 54 9.51 -26.52 19.76
C SER A 54 9.00 -25.09 19.79
N SER A 55 9.90 -24.12 19.64
CA SER A 55 9.54 -22.72 19.60
C SER A 55 10.23 -22.02 18.43
N MET A 56 9.51 -21.08 17.80
CA MET A 56 10.03 -20.29 16.68
C MET A 56 9.55 -18.85 16.79
N VAL A 57 10.41 -17.91 16.40
CA VAL A 57 10.11 -16.49 16.34
C VAL A 57 10.08 -16.03 14.90
N TYR A 58 8.97 -15.46 14.48
CA TYR A 58 8.80 -14.83 13.19
C TYR A 58 8.84 -13.31 13.37
N LYS A 59 9.58 -12.62 12.52
CA LYS A 59 9.64 -11.15 12.53
C LYS A 59 8.83 -10.59 11.37
N TYR A 60 7.96 -9.64 11.70
CA TYR A 60 7.18 -8.87 10.73
C TYR A 60 7.52 -7.39 10.89
N ALA A 61 7.59 -6.67 9.81
CA ALA A 61 7.66 -5.23 9.83
C ALA A 61 6.30 -4.66 9.42
N LYS A 62 5.75 -3.76 10.24
CA LYS A 62 4.56 -2.99 9.84
C LYS A 62 4.96 -2.07 8.71
N SER A 63 4.24 -2.13 7.58
CA SER A 63 4.49 -1.20 6.47
C SER A 63 4.46 0.25 6.95
N THR A 64 5.35 1.06 6.43
CA THR A 64 5.35 2.51 6.67
C THR A 64 4.23 3.23 5.94
N ALA A 65 3.61 2.57 4.95
CA ALA A 65 2.40 3.08 4.33
C ALA A 65 1.24 3.09 5.35
N GLN A 66 0.62 4.22 5.54
CA GLN A 66 -0.53 4.33 6.46
C GLN A 66 -1.74 3.55 5.90
N GLU A 67 -2.47 2.87 6.79
CA GLU A 67 -3.68 2.13 6.41
C GLU A 67 -4.92 3.02 6.20
N SER A 68 -4.84 4.31 6.54
CA SER A 68 -5.92 5.28 6.35
C SER A 68 -5.63 6.17 5.16
N GLY A 69 -6.18 5.86 4.01
CA GLY A 69 -5.98 6.64 2.80
C GLY A 69 -6.00 5.77 1.55
N VAL A 70 -5.91 6.41 0.42
CA VAL A 70 -5.72 5.75 -0.86
C VAL A 70 -4.24 5.77 -1.18
N TYR A 71 -3.66 4.62 -1.43
CA TYR A 71 -2.24 4.48 -1.74
C TYR A 71 -2.04 3.90 -3.12
N VAL A 72 -1.05 4.45 -3.82
CA VAL A 72 -0.53 3.88 -5.05
C VAL A 72 0.83 3.27 -4.76
N PHE A 73 1.02 2.03 -5.18
CA PHE A 73 2.28 1.31 -5.02
C PHE A 73 2.93 1.07 -6.37
N PHE A 74 4.24 1.25 -6.43
CA PHE A 74 5.07 0.94 -7.58
C PHE A 74 6.11 -0.11 -7.21
N ASN A 75 6.09 -1.24 -7.93
CA ASN A 75 7.13 -2.26 -7.83
C ASN A 75 8.23 -1.96 -8.85
N PRO A 76 9.45 -1.58 -8.42
CA PRO A 76 10.54 -1.26 -9.34
C PRO A 76 10.92 -2.40 -10.28
N ALA A 77 10.67 -3.66 -9.88
CA ALA A 77 10.94 -4.81 -10.71
C ALA A 77 10.12 -4.83 -12.02
N ASN A 78 8.99 -4.11 -12.06
CA ASN A 78 8.14 -4.01 -13.25
C ASN A 78 8.75 -3.15 -14.35
N LYS A 79 9.77 -2.35 -14.04
CA LYS A 79 10.44 -1.48 -15.03
C LYS A 79 11.96 -1.57 -14.90
N LYS A 80 12.53 -2.56 -15.59
CA LYS A 80 13.99 -2.75 -15.61
C LYS A 80 14.72 -1.51 -16.13
N GLY A 81 15.83 -1.18 -15.47
CA GLY A 81 16.67 -0.05 -15.83
C GLY A 81 16.30 1.26 -15.15
N TRP A 82 15.16 1.32 -14.48
CA TRP A 82 14.81 2.47 -13.65
C TRP A 82 15.45 2.38 -12.27
N SER A 83 15.83 3.53 -11.73
CA SER A 83 16.33 3.69 -10.36
C SER A 83 15.65 4.90 -9.71
N ALA A 84 15.51 4.88 -8.40
CA ALA A 84 14.94 6.02 -7.66
C ALA A 84 15.70 7.34 -7.93
N PRO A 85 15.05 8.48 -7.77
CA PRO A 85 13.67 8.68 -7.34
C PRO A 85 12.65 8.35 -8.43
N TYR A 86 11.47 7.88 -8.02
CA TYR A 86 10.31 7.68 -8.90
C TYR A 86 9.26 8.74 -8.58
N GLN A 87 8.52 9.16 -9.59
CA GLN A 87 7.42 10.10 -9.46
C GLN A 87 6.11 9.46 -9.89
N VAL A 88 5.01 9.93 -9.36
CA VAL A 88 3.66 9.49 -9.72
C VAL A 88 2.79 10.69 -10.04
N TYR A 89 2.16 10.65 -11.19
CA TYR A 89 1.18 11.62 -11.65
C TYR A 89 -0.18 10.95 -11.75
N ILE A 90 -1.17 11.51 -11.04
CA ILE A 90 -2.54 11.00 -10.99
C ILE A 90 -3.47 12.12 -11.42
N PHE A 91 -4.31 11.85 -12.39
CA PHE A 91 -5.26 12.84 -12.89
C PHE A 91 -6.57 12.19 -13.34
N ASP A 92 -7.60 13.00 -13.38
CA ASP A 92 -8.90 12.62 -13.90
C ASP A 92 -9.01 13.04 -15.36
N GLU A 93 -9.34 12.10 -16.24
CA GLU A 93 -9.48 12.32 -17.68
C GLU A 93 -10.94 12.58 -18.09
N THR A 94 -11.75 13.16 -17.23
CA THR A 94 -13.13 13.50 -17.59
C THR A 94 -13.15 14.45 -18.77
N THR A 95 -13.63 13.96 -19.91
CA THR A 95 -13.73 14.71 -21.17
C THR A 95 -14.84 15.75 -21.16
N ASN A 96 -15.67 15.77 -20.13
CA ASN A 96 -16.73 16.76 -19.96
C ASN A 96 -16.21 17.90 -19.08
N LYS A 97 -16.23 19.10 -19.61
CA LYS A 97 -15.97 20.34 -18.89
C LYS A 97 -16.59 20.31 -17.50
N GLY A 98 -15.77 20.17 -16.48
CA GLY A 98 -16.20 19.99 -15.11
C GLY A 98 -15.04 20.06 -14.13
N THR A 99 -15.21 19.46 -12.98
CA THR A 99 -14.19 19.38 -11.95
C THR A 99 -13.11 18.37 -12.32
N VAL A 100 -11.85 18.75 -12.16
CA VAL A 100 -10.69 17.91 -12.43
C VAL A 100 -9.90 17.64 -11.15
N TYR A 101 -9.39 16.41 -11.03
CA TYR A 101 -8.43 16.07 -10.00
C TYR A 101 -7.04 15.91 -10.63
N LYS A 102 -6.04 16.51 -9.99
CA LYS A 102 -4.62 16.25 -10.26
C LYS A 102 -3.90 16.23 -8.91
N ASN A 103 -3.05 15.25 -8.68
CA ASN A 103 -2.26 15.19 -7.45
C ASN A 103 -1.16 16.26 -7.41
N ALA A 104 -0.61 16.63 -8.56
CA ALA A 104 0.45 17.62 -8.70
C ALA A 104 0.54 18.12 -10.14
N ASN A 105 1.44 19.08 -10.40
CA ASN A 105 1.90 19.38 -11.76
C ASN A 105 2.73 18.23 -12.32
N TRP A 106 2.74 18.06 -13.63
CA TRP A 106 3.65 17.13 -14.31
C TRP A 106 5.11 17.40 -13.91
N PRO A 107 5.94 16.40 -13.61
CA PRO A 107 5.73 14.94 -13.75
C PRO A 107 5.11 14.26 -12.53
N GLY A 108 4.53 14.96 -11.59
CA GLY A 108 3.90 14.41 -10.41
C GLY A 108 4.75 14.56 -9.16
N GLU A 109 4.42 13.81 -8.11
CA GLU A 109 5.08 13.83 -6.81
C GLU A 109 6.01 12.65 -6.62
N ALA A 110 7.06 12.86 -5.81
CA ALA A 110 8.01 11.82 -5.47
C ALA A 110 7.37 10.73 -4.61
N MET A 111 7.66 9.48 -4.96
CA MET A 111 7.23 8.32 -4.19
C MET A 111 8.22 7.99 -3.07
N THR A 112 7.71 7.45 -1.98
CA THR A 112 8.48 7.05 -0.80
C THR A 112 8.77 5.56 -0.82
N LEU A 113 10.02 5.17 -0.51
CA LEU A 113 10.38 3.76 -0.35
C LEU A 113 9.73 3.17 0.91
N ASP A 114 9.05 2.05 0.76
CA ASP A 114 8.70 1.18 1.88
C ASP A 114 9.83 0.16 2.10
N PRO A 115 10.62 0.28 3.16
CA PRO A 115 11.75 -0.61 3.39
C PRO A 115 11.33 -2.04 3.73
N ALA A 116 10.08 -2.26 4.15
CA ALA A 116 9.57 -3.59 4.47
C ALA A 116 9.30 -4.43 3.24
N THR A 117 8.82 -3.79 2.16
CA THR A 117 8.45 -4.48 0.92
C THR A 117 9.43 -4.23 -0.23
N GLY A 118 10.22 -3.15 -0.16
CA GLY A 118 11.04 -2.66 -1.27
C GLY A 118 10.23 -1.97 -2.37
N TYR A 119 8.93 -1.78 -2.17
CA TYR A 119 8.09 -1.03 -3.08
C TYR A 119 8.15 0.46 -2.78
N TYR A 120 7.76 1.27 -3.74
CA TYR A 120 7.55 2.69 -3.55
C TYR A 120 6.06 2.96 -3.43
N TYR A 121 5.68 3.84 -2.52
CA TYR A 121 4.29 4.22 -2.32
C TYR A 121 4.09 5.74 -2.37
N TYR A 122 2.87 6.13 -2.64
CA TYR A 122 2.39 7.50 -2.60
C TYR A 122 0.99 7.52 -2.01
N GLU A 123 0.77 8.34 -1.00
CA GLU A 123 -0.56 8.61 -0.46
C GLU A 123 -1.26 9.62 -1.34
N VAL A 124 -2.39 9.23 -1.92
CA VAL A 124 -3.16 10.09 -2.82
C VAL A 124 -3.87 11.16 -2.01
N PRO A 125 -3.57 12.45 -2.18
CA PRO A 125 -4.27 13.52 -1.48
C PRO A 125 -5.74 13.51 -1.83
N LYS A 126 -6.59 13.75 -0.83
CA LYS A 126 -8.02 13.86 -1.08
C LYS A 126 -8.35 15.06 -1.96
N SER A 127 -7.72 16.20 -1.70
CA SER A 127 -7.95 17.42 -2.47
C SER A 127 -6.92 17.58 -3.59
N SER A 128 -7.35 18.06 -4.74
CA SER A 128 -6.45 18.46 -5.82
C SER A 128 -5.46 19.51 -5.32
N SER A 129 -4.18 19.33 -5.57
CA SER A 129 -3.13 20.27 -5.16
C SER A 129 -2.96 21.46 -6.11
N ILE A 130 -3.59 21.40 -7.28
CA ILE A 130 -3.56 22.43 -8.30
C ILE A 130 -4.95 22.98 -8.56
N SER A 131 -5.04 24.30 -8.69
CA SER A 131 -6.22 24.95 -9.27
C SER A 131 -6.48 24.40 -10.67
N ALA A 132 -7.73 24.43 -11.07
CA ALA A 132 -8.12 24.15 -12.45
C ALA A 132 -7.24 24.95 -13.42
N ASP A 133 -7.04 24.38 -14.60
CA ASP A 133 -6.21 24.97 -15.65
C ASP A 133 -6.66 26.40 -15.92
N GLU A 134 -5.78 27.36 -15.75
CA GLU A 134 -6.12 28.79 -15.93
C GLU A 134 -6.58 29.10 -17.37
N ASP A 135 -6.25 28.22 -18.31
CA ASP A 135 -6.66 28.32 -19.71
C ASP A 135 -8.07 27.78 -20.00
N ASP A 136 -8.72 27.10 -19.04
CA ASP A 136 -10.09 26.60 -19.19
C ASP A 136 -11.01 27.11 -18.09
N GLU A 137 -11.64 28.26 -18.32
CA GLU A 137 -12.55 28.96 -17.40
C GLU A 137 -13.73 28.10 -16.88
N ASN A 138 -13.89 26.87 -17.41
CA ASN A 138 -14.98 25.96 -17.04
C ASN A 138 -14.53 24.78 -16.19
N GLN A 139 -13.25 24.68 -15.82
CA GLN A 139 -12.74 23.61 -14.96
C GLN A 139 -12.50 24.11 -13.55
N ALA A 140 -13.02 23.38 -12.57
CA ALA A 140 -12.76 23.59 -11.14
C ALA A 140 -11.99 22.40 -10.56
N ALA A 141 -11.10 22.66 -9.61
CA ALA A 141 -10.44 21.60 -8.88
C ALA A 141 -11.48 20.76 -8.09
N SER A 142 -11.30 19.44 -8.07
CA SER A 142 -12.16 18.51 -7.36
C SER A 142 -11.39 17.70 -6.33
N ASP A 143 -12.12 17.21 -5.34
CA ASP A 143 -11.60 16.20 -4.44
C ASP A 143 -11.43 14.86 -5.17
N PHE A 144 -10.52 14.04 -4.66
CA PHE A 144 -10.36 12.67 -5.10
C PHE A 144 -11.55 11.84 -4.62
N ASP A 145 -12.35 11.36 -5.56
CA ASP A 145 -13.55 10.59 -5.30
C ASP A 145 -13.39 9.14 -5.74
N LEU A 146 -13.41 8.22 -4.76
CA LEU A 146 -13.34 6.79 -4.98
C LEU A 146 -14.63 6.20 -5.56
N SER A 147 -15.77 6.91 -5.44
CA SER A 147 -17.07 6.41 -5.86
C SER A 147 -17.32 6.55 -7.35
N THR A 148 -16.56 7.39 -8.04
CA THR A 148 -16.68 7.57 -9.48
C THR A 148 -16.03 6.43 -10.25
N SER A 149 -16.57 6.09 -11.41
CA SER A 149 -16.14 4.93 -12.19
C SER A 149 -14.65 5.00 -12.52
N ALA A 150 -13.99 3.86 -12.37
CA ALA A 150 -12.56 3.67 -12.54
C ALA A 150 -11.96 4.10 -13.90
N ASN A 151 -12.80 4.39 -14.89
CA ASN A 151 -12.38 4.67 -16.26
C ASN A 151 -11.91 6.10 -16.49
N THR A 152 -12.04 6.97 -15.50
CA THR A 152 -11.69 8.39 -15.65
C THR A 152 -10.39 8.77 -14.95
N ARG A 153 -9.80 7.87 -14.16
CA ARG A 153 -8.56 8.14 -13.44
C ARG A 153 -7.38 7.43 -14.06
N VAL A 154 -6.31 8.18 -14.23
CA VAL A 154 -5.09 7.70 -14.89
C VAL A 154 -3.93 7.86 -13.93
N ILE A 155 -3.11 6.80 -13.82
CA ILE A 155 -1.82 6.86 -13.13
C ILE A 155 -0.71 6.72 -14.14
N ILE A 156 0.29 7.59 -14.02
CA ILE A 156 1.54 7.52 -14.75
C ILE A 156 2.68 7.56 -13.74
N PHE A 157 3.56 6.56 -13.78
CA PHE A 157 4.85 6.61 -13.10
C PHE A 157 5.87 7.24 -14.03
N GLU A 158 6.72 8.09 -13.49
CA GLU A 158 7.71 8.84 -14.26
C GLU A 158 9.11 8.67 -13.66
N LYS A 159 10.11 8.64 -14.55
CA LYS A 159 11.53 8.67 -14.19
C LYS A 159 12.35 9.29 -15.33
N GLY A 160 12.83 10.52 -15.09
CA GLY A 160 13.79 11.17 -16.00
C GLY A 160 13.29 11.38 -17.42
N GLY A 161 11.99 11.65 -17.60
CA GLY A 161 11.34 11.81 -18.90
C GLY A 161 10.72 10.53 -19.48
N GLU A 162 11.02 9.36 -18.90
CA GLU A 162 10.36 8.11 -19.27
C GLU A 162 9.08 7.90 -18.49
N GLN A 163 8.07 7.33 -19.13
CA GLN A 163 6.74 7.09 -18.56
C GLN A 163 6.40 5.60 -18.53
N TYR A 164 5.73 5.15 -17.48
CA TYR A 164 5.19 3.81 -17.37
C TYR A 164 3.74 3.87 -16.84
N PRO A 165 2.81 3.18 -17.47
CA PRO A 165 2.94 2.27 -18.61
C PRO A 165 3.01 2.97 -19.99
N GLY A 166 3.09 4.27 -20.05
CA GLY A 166 3.21 5.05 -21.27
C GLY A 166 2.42 6.36 -21.20
N ARG A 167 2.34 7.11 -22.30
CA ARG A 167 1.75 8.46 -22.33
C ARG A 167 0.27 8.52 -21.97
N THR A 168 -0.46 7.46 -22.23
CA THR A 168 -1.89 7.36 -21.92
C THR A 168 -2.15 6.86 -20.50
N GLY A 169 -1.10 6.48 -19.77
CA GLY A 169 -1.23 5.88 -18.44
C GLY A 169 -2.01 4.58 -18.43
N THR A 170 -2.39 4.14 -17.26
CA THR A 170 -3.33 3.03 -17.07
C THR A 170 -4.54 3.54 -16.30
N PRO A 171 -5.77 3.34 -16.81
CA PRO A 171 -6.95 3.51 -16.00
C PRO A 171 -6.87 2.56 -14.80
N ILE A 172 -7.10 3.08 -13.60
CA ILE A 172 -7.08 2.29 -12.38
C ILE A 172 -8.50 1.91 -12.03
N SER A 173 -8.73 0.63 -11.80
CA SER A 173 -9.85 0.20 -10.97
C SER A 173 -9.41 0.29 -9.52
N LEU A 174 -9.97 1.23 -8.78
CA LEU A 174 -9.76 1.36 -7.33
C LEU A 174 -10.62 0.36 -6.54
N ASN A 175 -11.37 -0.45 -7.22
CA ASN A 175 -12.18 -1.53 -6.65
C ASN A 175 -11.44 -2.88 -6.66
N GLY A 176 -10.12 -2.83 -6.42
CA GLY A 176 -9.21 -3.91 -6.06
C GLY A 176 -9.28 -5.17 -6.90
#